data_02fad16daa8dc4825dbdd18c8b6b968b
#
_entry.id   02fad16daa8dc4825dbdd18c8b6b968b
#
_cell.length_a   1.000
_cell.length_b   1.000
_cell.length_c   1.000
_cell.angle_alpha   90.00
_cell.angle_beta   90.00
_cell.angle_gamma   90.00
#
_symmetry.space_group_name_H-M   'P 1'
#
loop_
_entity.id
_entity.type
_entity.pdbx_description
1 polymer ?
#
loop_
_entity_poly.entity_id
_entity_poly.type
_entity_poly.pdbx_seq_one_letter_code
_entity_poly.pdbx_strand_id
1 'polypeptide(L)'
;MSYTFFNGISHVRGLPARLIVSQLTKAVGIRVASGKTSFKVLDGSIDKNSPAFLSRLPGREKMHKSYEEFTNLALQGGGEKAIERHVKRNKKLLVRDRLSKLLDDGTDFLELSQFAGFDLEYGDVPSAGVVTGVGQVSGQLCMIIANDATVKGGTIYPITVMKQLRAQEIAEANKLPCIFLIDSGGGFLPLQVRLQ
;
A
#
# COMPACT_ATOMS: atom_id res chain seq x y z
N MET A 1 26.23 -17.38 -22.62
CA MET A 1 25.00 -18.02 -23.12
C MET A 1 24.27 -17.02 -24.00
N SER A 2 24.18 -17.31 -25.27
CA SER A 2 23.73 -16.39 -26.32
C SER A 2 22.21 -16.47 -26.46
N TYR A 3 21.49 -15.37 -26.26
CA TYR A 3 20.06 -15.29 -26.54
C TYR A 3 19.86 -14.88 -27.99
N THR A 4 19.40 -15.83 -28.81
CA THR A 4 19.01 -15.58 -30.20
C THR A 4 17.62 -14.93 -30.20
N PHE A 5 17.53 -13.67 -30.56
CA PHE A 5 16.26 -12.98 -30.80
C PHE A 5 15.63 -13.47 -32.10
N PHE A 6 14.39 -13.88 -32.03
CA PHE A 6 13.53 -14.25 -33.17
C PHE A 6 13.20 -13.02 -34.01
N ASN A 7 13.87 -12.84 -35.14
CA ASN A 7 13.46 -11.95 -36.23
C ASN A 7 12.43 -12.69 -37.08
N GLY A 8 11.14 -12.36 -36.91
CA GLY A 8 10.11 -13.03 -37.73
C GLY A 8 8.71 -12.41 -37.59
N ILE A 9 8.60 -11.06 -37.48
CA ILE A 9 7.29 -10.39 -37.61
C ILE A 9 7.43 -9.15 -38.49
N SER A 10 7.60 -9.36 -39.82
CA SER A 10 7.59 -8.25 -40.77
C SER A 10 6.39 -8.25 -41.71
N HIS A 11 5.32 -9.04 -41.46
CA HIS A 11 4.18 -9.15 -42.40
C HIS A 11 2.79 -9.08 -41.77
N VAL A 12 2.58 -8.32 -40.68
CA VAL A 12 1.24 -8.13 -40.10
C VAL A 12 0.89 -6.63 -40.02
N ARG A 13 0.92 -5.96 -41.20
CA ARG A 13 0.26 -4.65 -41.32
C ARG A 13 -1.05 -4.87 -42.09
N GLY A 14 -2.21 -4.76 -41.37
CA GLY A 14 -3.51 -4.65 -42.01
C GLY A 14 -4.59 -5.67 -41.62
N LEU A 15 -4.35 -6.59 -40.70
CA LEU A 15 -5.40 -7.50 -40.27
C LEU A 15 -6.14 -6.96 -39.01
N PRO A 16 -7.50 -7.05 -38.97
CA PRO A 16 -8.25 -6.64 -37.80
C PRO A 16 -7.86 -7.51 -36.59
N ALA A 17 -7.79 -6.88 -35.40
CA ALA A 17 -7.32 -7.51 -34.15
C ALA A 17 -7.97 -8.87 -33.82
N ARG A 18 -9.22 -9.10 -34.25
CA ARG A 18 -9.92 -10.39 -34.10
C ARG A 18 -9.26 -11.53 -34.90
N LEU A 19 -8.67 -11.26 -36.07
CA LEU A 19 -8.00 -12.27 -36.89
C LEU A 19 -6.63 -12.65 -36.31
N ILE A 20 -5.93 -11.71 -35.70
CA ILE A 20 -4.62 -11.93 -35.07
C ILE A 20 -4.78 -12.85 -33.86
N VAL A 21 -5.79 -12.62 -33.02
CA VAL A 21 -6.08 -13.48 -31.87
C VAL A 21 -6.45 -14.91 -32.31
N SER A 22 -7.24 -15.08 -33.39
CA SER A 22 -7.63 -16.41 -33.87
C SER A 22 -6.47 -17.19 -34.48
N GLN A 23 -5.48 -16.54 -35.06
CA GLN A 23 -4.29 -17.18 -35.62
C GLN A 23 -3.28 -17.57 -34.51
N LEU A 24 -3.11 -16.71 -33.48
CA LEU A 24 -2.26 -17.02 -32.32
C LEU A 24 -2.80 -18.18 -31.48
N THR A 25 -4.11 -18.28 -31.30
CA THR A 25 -4.73 -19.41 -30.60
C THR A 25 -4.60 -20.74 -31.32
N LYS A 26 -4.54 -20.75 -32.66
CA LYS A 26 -4.27 -21.95 -33.45
C LYS A 26 -2.80 -22.40 -33.38
N ALA A 27 -1.85 -21.46 -33.30
CA ALA A 27 -0.42 -21.77 -33.25
C ALA A 27 0.06 -22.28 -31.89
N VAL A 28 -0.63 -21.94 -30.79
CA VAL A 28 -0.20 -22.28 -29.43
C VAL A 28 -1.07 -23.40 -28.79
N GLY A 29 -2.09 -23.92 -29.52
CA GLY A 29 -2.95 -25.01 -29.00
C GLY A 29 -3.79 -24.64 -27.79
N ILE A 30 -3.93 -23.35 -27.47
CA ILE A 30 -4.77 -22.88 -26.37
C ILE A 30 -6.24 -23.04 -26.78
N ARG A 31 -6.92 -24.04 -26.22
CA ARG A 31 -8.38 -24.11 -26.26
C ARG A 31 -8.93 -22.95 -25.43
N VAL A 32 -9.33 -21.87 -26.11
CA VAL A 32 -10.21 -20.87 -25.48
C VAL A 32 -11.54 -21.56 -25.27
N ALA A 33 -11.85 -21.91 -24.03
CA ALA A 33 -13.17 -22.42 -23.67
C ALA A 33 -14.21 -21.35 -24.03
N SER A 34 -14.96 -21.56 -25.12
CA SER A 34 -16.10 -20.71 -25.51
C SER A 34 -17.35 -21.09 -24.70
N GLY A 35 -17.16 -21.24 -23.39
CA GLY A 35 -18.30 -21.28 -22.47
C GLY A 35 -18.68 -19.85 -22.11
N LYS A 36 -19.93 -19.47 -22.34
CA LYS A 36 -20.50 -18.26 -21.71
C LYS A 36 -20.47 -18.47 -20.21
N THR A 37 -19.36 -18.10 -19.56
CA THR A 37 -19.29 -17.98 -18.11
C THR A 37 -20.20 -16.80 -17.74
N SER A 38 -21.45 -17.09 -17.44
CA SER A 38 -22.33 -16.09 -16.83
C SER A 38 -21.88 -15.93 -15.39
N PHE A 39 -21.11 -14.90 -15.09
CA PHE A 39 -20.85 -14.51 -13.71
C PHE A 39 -22.15 -14.01 -13.10
N LYS A 40 -22.48 -14.47 -11.88
CA LYS A 40 -23.56 -13.86 -11.11
C LYS A 40 -23.26 -12.39 -10.89
N VAL A 41 -24.12 -11.52 -11.37
CA VAL A 41 -24.02 -10.09 -11.07
C VAL A 41 -24.49 -9.91 -9.63
N LEU A 42 -23.65 -9.32 -8.78
CA LEU A 42 -24.06 -8.90 -7.45
C LEU A 42 -24.89 -7.63 -7.59
N ASP A 43 -26.18 -7.74 -7.34
CA ASP A 43 -27.13 -6.63 -7.44
C ASP A 43 -27.16 -5.72 -6.20
N GLY A 44 -26.34 -6.04 -5.19
CA GLY A 44 -26.29 -5.32 -3.92
C GLY A 44 -27.43 -5.65 -2.97
N SER A 45 -28.36 -6.54 -3.36
CA SER A 45 -29.44 -6.96 -2.48
C SER A 45 -28.91 -7.86 -1.37
N ILE A 46 -29.11 -7.45 -0.12
CA ILE A 46 -28.73 -8.22 1.07
C ILE A 46 -29.99 -8.38 1.94
N ASP A 47 -30.39 -9.62 2.16
CA ASP A 47 -31.41 -9.91 3.17
C ASP A 47 -30.77 -9.84 4.58
N LYS A 48 -30.94 -8.68 5.21
CA LYS A 48 -30.42 -8.39 6.56
C LYS A 48 -31.11 -9.20 7.67
N ASN A 49 -32.26 -9.82 7.37
CA ASN A 49 -33.02 -10.63 8.33
C ASN A 49 -32.75 -12.12 8.18
N SER A 50 -31.99 -12.54 7.18
CA SER A 50 -31.64 -13.95 7.00
C SER A 50 -30.83 -14.49 8.20
N PRO A 51 -31.10 -15.74 8.64
CA PRO A 51 -30.34 -16.36 9.73
C PRO A 51 -28.83 -16.39 9.45
N ALA A 52 -28.45 -16.57 8.19
CA ALA A 52 -27.04 -16.56 7.77
C ALA A 52 -26.38 -15.18 7.92
N PHE A 53 -27.11 -14.09 7.70
CA PHE A 53 -26.61 -12.73 7.92
C PHE A 53 -26.49 -12.46 9.42
N LEU A 54 -27.55 -12.74 10.20
CA LEU A 54 -27.57 -12.48 11.64
C LEU A 54 -26.49 -13.26 12.38
N SER A 55 -26.23 -14.50 12.02
CA SER A 55 -25.17 -15.32 12.64
C SER A 55 -23.75 -14.77 12.41
N ARG A 56 -23.54 -13.98 11.36
CA ARG A 56 -22.21 -13.37 11.03
C ARG A 56 -21.99 -12.00 11.66
N LEU A 57 -23.07 -11.34 12.12
CA LEU A 57 -22.98 -9.98 12.69
C LEU A 57 -22.00 -9.87 13.87
N PRO A 58 -22.05 -10.75 14.91
CA PRO A 58 -21.16 -10.60 16.04
C PRO A 58 -19.66 -10.70 15.67
N GLY A 59 -19.33 -11.60 14.73
CA GLY A 59 -17.96 -11.72 14.22
C GLY A 59 -17.51 -10.48 13.47
N ARG A 60 -18.38 -9.88 12.67
CA ARG A 60 -18.11 -8.64 11.93
C ARG A 60 -17.94 -7.46 12.86
N GLU A 61 -18.79 -7.32 13.90
CA GLU A 61 -18.68 -6.25 14.88
C GLU A 61 -17.37 -6.34 15.67
N LYS A 62 -16.98 -7.55 16.09
CA LYS A 62 -15.69 -7.78 16.74
C LYS A 62 -14.52 -7.36 15.85
N MET A 63 -14.55 -7.75 14.58
CA MET A 63 -13.50 -7.39 13.61
C MET A 63 -13.45 -5.86 13.38
N HIS A 64 -14.61 -5.21 13.27
CA HIS A 64 -14.70 -3.76 13.08
C HIS A 64 -14.12 -3.02 14.28
N LYS A 65 -14.45 -3.46 15.51
CA LYS A 65 -13.90 -2.89 16.74
C LYS A 65 -12.39 -3.03 16.81
N SER A 66 -11.84 -4.21 16.50
CA SER A 66 -10.39 -4.40 16.45
C SER A 66 -9.73 -3.52 15.39
N TYR A 67 -10.35 -3.37 14.22
CA TYR A 67 -9.87 -2.47 13.18
C TYR A 67 -9.81 -1.01 13.65
N GLU A 68 -10.84 -0.53 14.32
CA GLU A 68 -10.88 0.82 14.89
C GLU A 68 -9.80 1.03 15.96
N GLU A 69 -9.61 0.04 16.86
CA GLU A 69 -8.57 0.08 17.88
C GLU A 69 -7.17 0.20 17.28
N PHE A 70 -6.82 -0.66 16.30
CA PHE A 70 -5.52 -0.59 15.63
C PHE A 70 -5.36 0.68 14.79
N THR A 71 -6.43 1.17 14.17
CA THR A 71 -6.41 2.44 13.44
C THR A 71 -6.06 3.58 14.38
N ASN A 72 -6.71 3.65 15.54
CA ASN A 72 -6.44 4.68 16.54
C ASN A 72 -5.00 4.62 17.06
N LEU A 73 -4.46 3.41 17.32
CA LEU A 73 -3.07 3.24 17.72
C LEU A 73 -2.09 3.70 16.63
N ALA A 74 -2.36 3.36 15.39
CA ALA A 74 -1.53 3.81 14.26
C ALA A 74 -1.57 5.34 14.08
N LEU A 75 -2.74 5.97 14.28
CA LEU A 75 -2.90 7.42 14.18
C LEU A 75 -2.23 8.18 15.33
N GLN A 76 -2.15 7.59 16.52
CA GLN A 76 -1.47 8.18 17.68
C GLN A 76 0.06 8.22 17.52
N GLY A 77 0.62 7.46 16.57
CA GLY A 77 2.06 7.41 16.32
C GLY A 77 2.86 7.10 17.59
N GLY A 78 3.77 7.98 17.98
CA GLY A 78 4.59 7.82 19.20
C GLY A 78 3.88 8.14 20.52
N GLY A 79 2.59 8.51 20.47
CA GLY A 79 1.77 8.86 21.62
C GLY A 79 1.94 10.33 22.07
N GLU A 80 1.08 10.74 23.00
CA GLU A 80 0.89 12.13 23.40
C GLU A 80 2.19 12.85 23.79
N LYS A 81 3.01 12.22 24.65
CA LYS A 81 4.29 12.81 25.10
C LYS A 81 5.28 13.03 23.95
N ALA A 82 5.32 12.11 22.99
CA ALA A 82 6.19 12.25 21.82
C ALA A 82 5.68 13.33 20.87
N ILE A 83 4.37 13.40 20.65
CA ILE A 83 3.70 14.44 19.88
C ILE A 83 3.96 15.83 20.50
N GLU A 84 3.74 15.99 21.81
CA GLU A 84 3.98 17.23 22.50
C GLU A 84 5.44 17.70 22.35
N ARG A 85 6.40 16.82 22.57
CA ARG A 85 7.82 17.10 22.39
C ARG A 85 8.12 17.51 20.95
N HIS A 86 7.57 16.81 19.95
CA HIS A 86 7.79 17.05 18.55
C HIS A 86 7.25 18.44 18.13
N VAL A 87 6.02 18.78 18.53
CA VAL A 87 5.36 20.02 18.15
C VAL A 87 5.84 21.21 19.01
N LYS A 88 5.77 21.05 20.35
CA LYS A 88 6.03 22.20 21.26
C LYS A 88 7.53 22.47 21.42
N ARG A 89 8.34 21.44 21.64
CA ARG A 89 9.78 21.60 21.89
C ARG A 89 10.57 21.73 20.60
N ASN A 90 10.37 20.82 19.63
CA ASN A 90 11.13 20.78 18.40
C ASN A 90 10.57 21.70 17.30
N LYS A 91 9.39 22.27 17.48
CA LYS A 91 8.71 23.18 16.53
C LYS A 91 8.52 22.56 15.14
N LYS A 92 8.32 21.24 15.08
CA LYS A 92 8.13 20.48 13.84
C LYS A 92 6.65 20.14 13.62
N LEU A 93 6.26 20.02 12.35
CA LEU A 93 4.94 19.52 11.96
C LEU A 93 4.85 18.00 12.14
N LEU A 94 3.68 17.51 12.50
CA LEU A 94 3.42 16.07 12.48
C LEU A 94 3.45 15.52 11.06
N VAL A 95 3.72 14.21 10.92
CA VAL A 95 3.79 13.57 9.60
C VAL A 95 2.51 13.76 8.78
N ARG A 96 1.34 13.65 9.41
CA ARG A 96 0.04 13.83 8.74
C ARG A 96 -0.24 15.27 8.35
N ASP A 97 0.22 16.24 9.13
CA ASP A 97 0.16 17.67 8.75
C ASP A 97 1.07 17.99 7.56
N ARG A 98 2.23 17.31 7.49
CA ARG A 98 3.13 17.43 6.33
C ARG A 98 2.49 16.84 5.08
N LEU A 99 1.82 15.68 5.21
CA LEU A 99 1.08 15.04 4.12
C LEU A 99 -0.07 15.91 3.62
N SER A 100 -0.89 16.47 4.53
CA SER A 100 -2.01 17.32 4.16
C SER A 100 -1.59 18.61 3.44
N LYS A 101 -0.36 19.08 3.69
CA LYS A 101 0.21 20.25 2.97
C LYS A 101 0.84 19.89 1.63
N LEU A 102 1.16 18.63 1.41
CA LEU A 102 1.77 18.14 0.17
C LEU A 102 0.72 17.73 -0.86
N LEU A 103 -0.36 17.10 -0.39
CA LEU A 103 -1.43 16.58 -1.24
C LEU A 103 -2.28 17.73 -1.81
N ASP A 104 -2.79 17.51 -3.00
CA ASP A 104 -3.73 18.44 -3.64
C ASP A 104 -5.03 18.48 -2.86
N ASP A 105 -5.61 19.69 -2.73
CA ASP A 105 -6.84 19.91 -1.99
C ASP A 105 -8.01 19.05 -2.53
N GLY A 106 -8.74 18.42 -1.64
CA GLY A 106 -9.90 17.60 -1.98
C GLY A 106 -9.58 16.24 -2.61
N THR A 107 -8.32 15.82 -2.62
CA THR A 107 -7.92 14.48 -3.10
C THR A 107 -7.76 13.49 -1.96
N ASP A 108 -8.03 12.22 -2.25
CA ASP A 108 -7.88 11.13 -1.29
C ASP A 108 -6.42 10.66 -1.18
N PHE A 109 -6.05 10.19 0.01
CA PHE A 109 -4.78 9.53 0.26
C PHE A 109 -5.01 8.05 0.58
N LEU A 110 -4.55 7.17 -0.30
CA LEU A 110 -4.59 5.72 -0.08
C LEU A 110 -3.40 5.29 0.78
N GLU A 111 -3.58 5.24 2.09
CA GLU A 111 -2.53 4.76 3.01
C GLU A 111 -2.32 3.26 2.90
N LEU A 112 -1.06 2.83 2.79
CA LEU A 112 -0.65 1.44 2.64
C LEU A 112 0.00 0.92 3.93
N SER A 113 -0.31 -0.33 4.28
CA SER A 113 0.29 -1.04 5.44
C SER A 113 0.22 -0.24 6.74
N GLN A 114 -0.92 0.40 7.02
CA GLN A 114 -1.14 1.25 8.20
C GLN A 114 -0.88 0.50 9.53
N PHE A 115 -1.18 -0.79 9.58
CA PHE A 115 -1.02 -1.62 10.79
C PHE A 115 0.31 -2.34 10.87
N ALA A 116 1.29 -2.01 10.04
CA ALA A 116 2.62 -2.57 10.16
C ALA A 116 3.28 -2.12 11.47
N GLY A 117 4.00 -3.05 12.11
CA GLY A 117 4.86 -2.72 13.25
C GLY A 117 4.24 -2.96 14.63
N PHE A 118 3.13 -3.68 14.72
CA PHE A 118 2.59 -4.19 15.97
C PHE A 118 3.06 -5.64 16.23
N ASP A 119 3.10 -6.02 17.50
CA ASP A 119 3.43 -7.37 17.99
C ASP A 119 4.80 -7.90 17.48
N LEU A 120 5.81 -7.03 17.53
CA LEU A 120 7.16 -7.35 17.12
C LEU A 120 8.02 -7.78 18.33
N GLU A 121 9.00 -8.67 18.11
CA GLU A 121 9.94 -9.14 19.14
C GLU A 121 10.67 -8.00 19.88
N TYR A 122 10.89 -6.86 19.19
CA TYR A 122 11.57 -5.68 19.73
C TYR A 122 10.59 -4.56 20.16
N GLY A 123 9.32 -4.94 20.35
CA GLY A 123 8.25 -4.04 20.76
C GLY A 123 7.60 -3.29 19.60
N ASP A 124 6.47 -2.64 19.92
CA ASP A 124 5.67 -1.96 18.91
C ASP A 124 6.35 -0.74 18.31
N VAL A 125 6.23 -0.66 16.99
CA VAL A 125 6.66 0.47 16.15
C VAL A 125 5.46 0.88 15.31
N PRO A 126 4.49 1.65 15.84
CA PRO A 126 3.24 1.97 15.17
C PRO A 126 3.44 2.46 13.74
N SER A 127 2.67 1.90 12.82
CA SER A 127 2.80 2.15 11.37
C SER A 127 4.23 1.97 10.83
N ALA A 128 5.05 1.14 11.50
CA ALA A 128 6.48 0.95 11.21
C ALA A 128 7.33 2.24 11.27
N GLY A 129 6.87 3.28 11.98
CA GLY A 129 7.51 4.60 12.05
C GLY A 129 7.54 5.37 10.73
N VAL A 130 6.76 4.95 9.73
CA VAL A 130 6.70 5.57 8.41
C VAL A 130 5.29 5.44 7.82
N VAL A 131 4.73 6.54 7.37
CA VAL A 131 3.48 6.56 6.62
C VAL A 131 3.81 6.40 5.13
N THR A 132 3.17 5.41 4.49
CA THR A 132 3.34 5.16 3.05
C THR A 132 1.97 5.14 2.38
N GLY A 133 1.86 5.66 1.17
CA GLY A 133 0.60 5.66 0.46
C GLY A 133 0.67 6.34 -0.90
N VAL A 134 -0.42 6.25 -1.63
CA VAL A 134 -0.59 6.91 -2.92
C VAL A 134 -1.51 8.11 -2.76
N GLY A 135 -1.07 9.25 -3.26
CA GLY A 135 -1.84 10.49 -3.25
C GLY A 135 -1.51 11.37 -4.44
N GLN A 136 -2.35 12.35 -4.68
CA GLN A 136 -2.15 13.28 -5.79
C GLN A 136 -1.35 14.50 -5.34
N VAL A 137 -0.30 14.83 -6.10
CA VAL A 137 0.55 16.00 -5.87
C VAL A 137 0.71 16.74 -7.20
N SER A 138 0.25 17.97 -7.26
CA SER A 138 0.27 18.82 -8.47
C SER A 138 -0.36 18.11 -9.68
N GLY A 139 -1.50 17.43 -9.47
CA GLY A 139 -2.25 16.73 -10.51
C GLY A 139 -1.70 15.35 -10.87
N GLN A 140 -0.59 14.90 -10.26
CA GLN A 140 0.04 13.62 -10.55
C GLN A 140 -0.06 12.66 -9.35
N LEU A 141 -0.43 11.40 -9.61
CA LEU A 141 -0.37 10.35 -8.58
C LEU A 141 1.09 10.03 -8.27
N CYS A 142 1.40 10.05 -6.97
CA CYS A 142 2.74 9.79 -6.44
C CYS A 142 2.67 8.76 -5.32
N MET A 143 3.69 7.93 -5.19
CA MET A 143 3.95 7.18 -3.97
C MET A 143 4.63 8.10 -2.97
N ILE A 144 4.05 8.25 -1.78
CA ILE A 144 4.59 9.10 -0.73
C ILE A 144 5.08 8.21 0.41
N ILE A 145 6.30 8.48 0.88
CA ILE A 145 6.97 7.77 1.97
C ILE A 145 7.42 8.83 2.98
N ALA A 146 6.75 8.89 4.14
CA ALA A 146 6.92 9.95 5.12
C ALA A 146 7.27 9.40 6.49
N ASN A 147 8.47 9.70 7.03
CA ASN A 147 8.85 9.30 8.36
C ASN A 147 8.01 10.00 9.43
N ASP A 148 7.58 9.23 10.43
CA ASP A 148 6.97 9.74 11.66
C ASP A 148 8.02 9.81 12.78
N ALA A 149 8.58 11.00 12.98
CA ALA A 149 9.58 11.22 14.02
C ALA A 149 9.01 11.18 15.46
N THR A 150 7.70 11.08 15.63
CA THR A 150 7.09 10.83 16.95
C THR A 150 7.29 9.38 17.38
N VAL A 151 7.35 8.44 16.42
CA VAL A 151 7.58 7.02 16.66
C VAL A 151 9.07 6.78 16.88
N LYS A 152 9.45 6.45 18.11
CA LYS A 152 10.85 6.15 18.47
C LYS A 152 11.87 7.17 17.95
N GLY A 153 11.49 8.45 17.83
CA GLY A 153 12.37 9.53 17.33
C GLY A 153 12.68 9.43 15.83
N GLY A 154 11.87 8.75 15.05
CA GLY A 154 12.13 8.51 13.62
C GLY A 154 13.23 7.46 13.35
N THR A 155 13.53 6.64 14.35
CA THR A 155 14.53 5.56 14.21
C THR A 155 14.04 4.51 13.21
N ILE A 156 14.93 4.08 12.33
CA ILE A 156 14.66 3.07 11.30
C ILE A 156 14.85 1.67 11.89
N TYR A 157 13.78 0.91 11.94
CA TYR A 157 13.74 -0.50 12.34
C TYR A 157 13.69 -1.43 11.13
N PRO A 158 13.92 -2.74 11.27
CA PRO A 158 13.77 -3.68 10.14
C PRO A 158 12.40 -3.59 9.47
N ILE A 159 11.33 -3.49 10.25
CA ILE A 159 9.96 -3.32 9.72
C ILE A 159 9.79 -2.00 8.94
N THR A 160 10.48 -0.93 9.35
CA THR A 160 10.47 0.34 8.61
C THR A 160 11.03 0.16 7.21
N VAL A 161 12.17 -0.54 7.10
CA VAL A 161 12.80 -0.85 5.80
C VAL A 161 11.90 -1.71 4.94
N MET A 162 11.33 -2.78 5.49
CA MET A 162 10.41 -3.67 4.76
C MET A 162 9.21 -2.90 4.20
N LYS A 163 8.60 -2.02 4.99
CA LYS A 163 7.48 -1.19 4.55
C LYS A 163 7.88 -0.21 3.45
N GLN A 164 9.04 0.42 3.56
CA GLN A 164 9.57 1.33 2.54
C GLN A 164 9.86 0.59 1.22
N LEU A 165 10.53 -0.56 1.28
CA LEU A 165 10.80 -1.38 0.11
C LEU A 165 9.49 -1.82 -0.57
N ARG A 166 8.51 -2.26 0.20
CA ARG A 166 7.21 -2.62 -0.36
C ARG A 166 6.50 -1.45 -1.05
N ALA A 167 6.58 -0.25 -0.49
CA ALA A 167 6.04 0.95 -1.13
C ALA A 167 6.77 1.25 -2.46
N GLN A 168 8.09 1.09 -2.51
CA GLN A 168 8.88 1.29 -3.74
C GLN A 168 8.55 0.23 -4.81
N GLU A 169 8.40 -1.05 -4.44
CA GLU A 169 7.94 -2.10 -5.36
C GLU A 169 6.58 -1.76 -5.99
N ILE A 170 5.64 -1.28 -5.18
CA ILE A 170 4.31 -0.85 -5.67
C ILE A 170 4.45 0.36 -6.59
N ALA A 171 5.31 1.31 -6.26
CA ALA A 171 5.56 2.48 -7.10
C ALA A 171 6.17 2.08 -8.45
N GLU A 172 7.14 1.19 -8.46
CA GLU A 172 7.77 0.67 -9.68
C GLU A 172 6.76 -0.05 -10.56
N ALA A 173 5.98 -0.97 -9.99
CA ALA A 173 4.97 -1.75 -10.71
C ALA A 173 3.88 -0.86 -11.36
N ASN A 174 3.56 0.28 -10.72
CA ASN A 174 2.55 1.23 -11.20
C ASN A 174 3.15 2.48 -11.87
N LYS A 175 4.48 2.54 -12.03
CA LYS A 175 5.20 3.67 -12.62
C LYS A 175 4.89 5.00 -11.94
N LEU A 176 4.77 4.98 -10.60
CA LEU A 176 4.54 6.16 -9.79
C LEU A 176 5.87 6.81 -9.40
N PRO A 177 6.01 8.13 -9.49
CA PRO A 177 7.13 8.83 -8.87
C PRO A 177 7.05 8.70 -7.35
N CYS A 178 8.21 8.62 -6.68
CA CYS A 178 8.32 8.52 -5.23
C CYS A 178 8.69 9.88 -4.62
N ILE A 179 7.95 10.29 -3.60
CA ILE A 179 8.26 11.48 -2.78
C ILE A 179 8.60 11.01 -1.38
N PHE A 180 9.80 11.36 -0.91
CA PHE A 180 10.27 11.03 0.43
C PHE A 180 10.23 12.28 1.32
N LEU A 181 9.45 12.23 2.41
CA LEU A 181 9.45 13.23 3.46
C LEU A 181 10.27 12.71 4.65
N ILE A 182 11.58 12.90 4.60
CA ILE A 182 12.50 12.32 5.58
C ILE A 182 12.55 13.15 6.86
N ASP A 183 12.36 12.50 8.00
CA ASP A 183 12.64 13.01 9.35
C ASP A 183 13.07 11.82 10.22
N SER A 184 14.28 11.33 10.00
CA SER A 184 14.81 10.08 10.56
C SER A 184 15.85 10.32 11.63
N GLY A 185 15.80 9.50 12.69
CA GLY A 185 16.84 9.41 13.72
C GLY A 185 18.00 8.46 13.39
N GLY A 186 18.01 7.88 12.18
CA GLY A 186 19.00 6.87 11.77
C GLY A 186 18.58 5.44 12.08
N GLY A 187 19.44 4.47 11.78
CA GLY A 187 19.15 3.05 12.00
C GLY A 187 19.21 2.64 13.47
N PHE A 188 18.39 1.68 13.86
CA PHE A 188 18.44 1.08 15.21
C PHE A 188 19.63 0.13 15.32
N LEU A 189 20.74 0.61 15.81
CA LEU A 189 22.02 -0.10 15.87
C LEU A 189 21.95 -1.51 16.48
N PRO A 190 21.20 -1.79 17.57
CA PRO A 190 21.12 -3.14 18.13
C PRO A 190 20.58 -4.21 17.17
N LEU A 191 19.83 -3.81 16.13
CA LEU A 191 19.29 -4.70 15.10
C LEU A 191 19.96 -4.53 13.74
N GLN A 192 21.10 -3.87 13.66
CA GLN A 192 21.79 -3.56 12.40
C GLN A 192 22.12 -4.82 11.57
N VAL A 193 22.45 -5.93 12.24
CA VAL A 193 22.73 -7.22 11.56
C VAL A 193 21.51 -7.79 10.83
N ARG A 194 20.28 -7.38 11.21
CA ARG A 194 19.04 -7.83 10.56
C ARG A 194 18.62 -6.94 9.38
N LEU A 195 19.40 -5.89 9.08
CA LEU A 195 19.16 -4.98 7.96
C LEU A 195 19.97 -5.31 6.71
N GLN A 196 20.83 -6.32 6.81
CA GLN A 196 21.59 -6.90 5.70
C GLN A 196 20.86 -8.11 5.15
#